data_d8330759f46542055fe4b9a4f414e084
#
_entry.id   d8330759f46542055fe4b9a4f414e084
#
_cell.length_a   1.000
_cell.length_b   1.000
_cell.length_c   1.000
_cell.angle_alpha   90.00
_cell.angle_beta   90.00
_cell.angle_gamma   90.00
#
_symmetry.space_group_name_H-M   'P 1'
#
loop_
_entity.id
_entity.type
_entity.pdbx_description
1 polymer ?
#
loop_
_entity_poly.entity_id
_entity_poly.type
_entity_poly.pdbx_seq_one_letter_code
_entity_poly.pdbx_strand_id
1 'polypeptide(L)'
;VIVRSSRGPRPIAANYTATLAVVYSRAKGVAGSAAGSFLRPDDPRFATGVYMIHPYDPNKIPVLFIHGLISSPISWQNLVNDLCADPKILEHYQPWFFLYPTGQPALESAAQLREDLQATQRLFDPKGTAIASRHVVVIAHSMGGLLAHTLVSDSGDALWKAFATKPLNNLSLSAPEKALILNYFFFRHEPNIDRVIFLAVPHRGSRLATGVLGSIGNEIVGRPRSPARAIKELAAEYPGILTPYYARVRARGGPTSMLSLAPNPLFDRLADLPIKVPFHSIIGNRGKDRGLDSSDGVVSYRSSHLEGAESEKIVPAGHNLLSNPATVAEIKRILEKNIHGRQEEKDTARR
;
A
#
# COMPACT_ATOMS: atom_id res chain seq x y z
N VAL A 1 -27.01 12.59 -11.18
CA VAL A 1 -28.25 12.80 -11.97
C VAL A 1 -29.42 12.31 -11.13
N ILE A 2 -30.43 13.14 -10.97
CA ILE A 2 -31.66 12.83 -10.23
C ILE A 2 -32.79 12.71 -11.23
N VAL A 3 -33.52 11.62 -11.17
CA VAL A 3 -34.74 11.39 -11.95
C VAL A 3 -35.96 11.70 -11.09
N ARG A 4 -36.89 12.49 -11.63
CA ARG A 4 -38.20 12.70 -11.00
C ARG A 4 -39.07 11.47 -11.24
N SER A 5 -39.52 10.82 -10.19
CA SER A 5 -40.47 9.69 -10.24
C SER A 5 -41.74 10.04 -9.50
N SER A 6 -42.81 9.28 -9.71
CA SER A 6 -44.08 9.39 -8.97
C SER A 6 -43.93 9.22 -7.44
N ARG A 7 -42.79 8.67 -7.00
CA ARG A 7 -42.44 8.51 -5.57
C ARG A 7 -41.40 9.53 -5.09
N GLY A 8 -41.22 10.64 -5.81
CA GLY A 8 -40.24 11.70 -5.52
C GLY A 8 -38.92 11.57 -6.30
N PRO A 9 -38.01 12.55 -6.14
CA PRO A 9 -36.73 12.55 -6.80
C PRO A 9 -35.87 11.37 -6.29
N ARG A 10 -35.28 10.60 -7.21
CA ARG A 10 -34.42 9.46 -6.90
C ARG A 10 -33.11 9.57 -7.67
N PRO A 11 -31.96 9.24 -7.06
CA PRO A 11 -30.72 9.14 -7.80
C PRO A 11 -30.82 7.98 -8.80
N ILE A 12 -30.23 8.17 -10.00
CA ILE A 12 -30.03 7.05 -10.93
C ILE A 12 -28.99 6.12 -10.31
N ALA A 13 -29.24 4.80 -10.41
CA ALA A 13 -28.22 3.81 -10.09
C ALA A 13 -27.00 4.05 -10.99
N ALA A 14 -25.85 4.23 -10.39
CA ALA A 14 -24.59 4.47 -11.08
C ALA A 14 -23.54 3.46 -10.63
N ASN A 15 -22.71 3.03 -11.57
CA ASN A 15 -21.53 2.23 -11.27
C ASN A 15 -20.29 3.01 -11.72
N TYR A 16 -19.62 3.62 -10.76
CA TYR A 16 -18.43 4.46 -11.00
C TYR A 16 -17.18 3.65 -11.30
N THR A 17 -17.20 2.34 -11.05
CA THR A 17 -16.07 1.43 -11.27
C THR A 17 -16.26 0.48 -12.47
N ALA A 18 -17.29 0.68 -13.30
CA ALA A 18 -17.53 -0.13 -14.47
C ALA A 18 -16.33 -0.18 -15.42
N THR A 19 -15.62 0.93 -15.60
CA THR A 19 -14.38 1.01 -16.38
C THR A 19 -13.31 0.06 -15.85
N LEU A 20 -13.12 -0.02 -14.53
CA LEU A 20 -12.19 -0.93 -13.89
C LEU A 20 -12.55 -2.39 -14.19
N ALA A 21 -13.83 -2.74 -14.11
CA ALA A 21 -14.33 -4.08 -14.43
C ALA A 21 -14.12 -4.45 -15.92
N VAL A 22 -14.32 -3.50 -16.85
CA VAL A 22 -14.08 -3.70 -18.27
C VAL A 22 -12.60 -3.90 -18.58
N VAL A 23 -11.73 -3.04 -18.05
CA VAL A 23 -10.28 -3.17 -18.22
C VAL A 23 -9.82 -4.53 -17.69
N TYR A 24 -10.28 -4.91 -16.51
CA TYR A 24 -9.94 -6.19 -15.89
C TYR A 24 -10.48 -7.40 -16.66
N SER A 25 -11.69 -7.31 -17.22
CA SER A 25 -12.29 -8.39 -18.01
C SER A 25 -11.53 -8.65 -19.33
N ARG A 26 -11.01 -7.61 -19.94
CA ARG A 26 -10.17 -7.69 -21.16
C ARG A 26 -8.77 -8.24 -20.87
N ALA A 27 -8.26 -8.00 -19.66
CA ALA A 27 -6.99 -8.52 -19.18
C ALA A 27 -7.06 -10.01 -18.75
N LYS A 28 -8.25 -10.64 -18.81
CA LYS A 28 -8.53 -11.98 -18.29
C LYS A 28 -7.71 -13.13 -18.88
N GLY A 29 -7.02 -12.93 -19.99
CA GLY A 29 -6.32 -14.04 -20.65
C GLY A 29 -5.17 -14.64 -19.82
N VAL A 30 -4.40 -13.85 -19.07
CA VAL A 30 -3.28 -14.30 -18.20
C VAL A 30 -2.91 -13.25 -17.14
N ALA A 31 -3.02 -11.98 -17.45
CA ALA A 31 -2.63 -10.86 -16.58
C ALA A 31 -3.66 -10.56 -15.46
N GLY A 32 -4.85 -11.11 -15.58
CA GLY A 32 -6.00 -10.76 -14.73
C GLY A 32 -6.14 -11.54 -13.44
N SER A 33 -5.31 -12.53 -13.16
CA SER A 33 -5.43 -13.24 -11.88
C SER A 33 -4.47 -12.68 -10.84
N ALA A 34 -5.01 -12.34 -9.68
CA ALA A 34 -4.20 -11.96 -8.51
C ALA A 34 -3.20 -13.07 -8.15
N ALA A 35 -3.58 -14.34 -8.33
CA ALA A 35 -2.70 -15.49 -8.19
C ALA A 35 -1.58 -15.51 -9.25
N GLY A 36 -1.88 -15.12 -10.50
CA GLY A 36 -0.87 -15.03 -11.56
C GLY A 36 0.22 -14.01 -11.25
N SER A 37 -0.15 -12.81 -10.77
CA SER A 37 0.81 -11.77 -10.38
C SER A 37 1.64 -12.16 -9.15
N PHE A 38 1.10 -13.00 -8.30
CA PHE A 38 1.83 -13.57 -7.16
C PHE A 38 2.84 -14.63 -7.58
N LEU A 39 2.42 -15.58 -8.46
CA LEU A 39 3.26 -16.71 -8.87
C LEU A 39 4.32 -16.32 -9.92
N ARG A 40 4.04 -15.31 -10.75
CA ARG A 40 4.91 -14.83 -11.83
C ARG A 40 5.06 -13.31 -11.79
N PRO A 41 5.70 -12.77 -10.74
CA PRO A 41 5.81 -11.31 -10.56
C PRO A 41 6.64 -10.64 -11.67
N ASP A 42 7.44 -11.42 -12.39
CA ASP A 42 8.29 -10.94 -13.48
C ASP A 42 7.62 -10.94 -14.85
N ASP A 43 6.38 -11.39 -14.94
CA ASP A 43 5.65 -11.40 -16.21
C ASP A 43 5.33 -9.94 -16.63
N PRO A 44 5.80 -9.48 -17.81
CA PRO A 44 5.61 -8.10 -18.26
C PRO A 44 4.15 -7.71 -18.46
N ARG A 45 3.23 -8.69 -18.44
CA ARG A 45 1.79 -8.44 -18.47
C ARG A 45 1.23 -7.89 -17.15
N PHE A 46 1.98 -8.00 -16.05
CA PHE A 46 1.65 -7.36 -14.78
C PHE A 46 2.36 -6.01 -14.68
N ALA A 47 1.93 -5.08 -15.54
CA ALA A 47 2.52 -3.74 -15.55
C ALA A 47 2.28 -3.04 -14.20
N THR A 48 3.36 -2.73 -13.50
CA THR A 48 3.32 -1.89 -12.28
C THR A 48 3.03 -0.45 -12.68
N GLY A 49 2.27 0.27 -11.85
CA GLY A 49 2.02 1.68 -12.12
C GLY A 49 0.82 2.25 -11.36
N VAL A 50 0.68 3.56 -11.48
CA VAL A 50 -0.50 4.30 -11.00
C VAL A 50 -1.53 4.39 -12.13
N TYR A 51 -2.74 3.93 -11.86
CA TYR A 51 -3.84 3.87 -12.82
C TYR A 51 -5.00 4.74 -12.36
N MET A 52 -5.64 5.39 -13.33
CA MET A 52 -6.82 6.22 -13.15
C MET A 52 -7.99 5.63 -13.92
N ILE A 53 -9.18 5.63 -13.34
CA ILE A 53 -10.42 5.16 -14.00
C ILE A 53 -11.26 6.32 -14.55
N HIS A 54 -10.89 7.53 -14.22
CA HIS A 54 -11.44 8.78 -14.74
C HIS A 54 -10.31 9.64 -15.31
N PRO A 55 -10.59 10.59 -16.20
CA PRO A 55 -9.61 11.59 -16.60
C PRO A 55 -9.02 12.34 -15.41
N TYR A 56 -7.73 12.65 -15.48
CA TYR A 56 -7.05 13.45 -14.46
C TYR A 56 -7.73 14.81 -14.28
N ASP A 57 -8.02 15.15 -13.03
CA ASP A 57 -8.55 16.47 -12.64
C ASP A 57 -7.54 17.17 -11.73
N PRO A 58 -6.92 18.29 -12.16
CA PRO A 58 -5.92 19.00 -11.36
C PRO A 58 -6.49 19.61 -10.07
N ASN A 59 -7.83 19.77 -9.99
CA ASN A 59 -8.52 20.42 -8.88
C ASN A 59 -9.04 19.43 -7.81
N LYS A 60 -8.90 18.11 -8.05
CA LYS A 60 -9.34 17.07 -7.12
C LYS A 60 -8.17 16.38 -6.45
N ILE A 61 -8.36 16.06 -5.17
CA ILE A 61 -7.38 15.32 -4.37
C ILE A 61 -7.39 13.86 -4.81
N PRO A 62 -6.26 13.28 -5.20
CA PRO A 62 -6.17 11.84 -5.40
C PRO A 62 -6.39 11.05 -4.11
N VAL A 63 -7.21 10.01 -4.17
CA VAL A 63 -7.24 8.94 -3.19
C VAL A 63 -6.50 7.75 -3.80
N LEU A 64 -5.29 7.50 -3.34
CA LEU A 64 -4.44 6.43 -3.83
C LEU A 64 -4.74 5.12 -3.09
N PHE A 65 -5.30 4.15 -3.80
CA PHE A 65 -5.63 2.83 -3.30
C PHE A 65 -4.51 1.84 -3.55
N ILE A 66 -4.00 1.20 -2.50
CA ILE A 66 -2.90 0.22 -2.56
C ILE A 66 -3.40 -1.13 -2.04
N HIS A 67 -3.53 -2.10 -2.94
CA HIS A 67 -4.09 -3.42 -2.63
C HIS A 67 -3.13 -4.33 -1.84
N GLY A 68 -3.65 -5.42 -1.27
CA GLY A 68 -2.89 -6.40 -0.51
C GLY A 68 -2.31 -7.55 -1.34
N LEU A 69 -1.73 -8.53 -0.64
CA LEU A 69 -1.19 -9.77 -1.21
C LEU A 69 -2.29 -10.58 -1.91
N ILE A 70 -1.95 -11.22 -3.04
CA ILE A 70 -2.87 -12.01 -3.88
C ILE A 70 -4.16 -11.22 -4.17
N SER A 71 -4.00 -9.93 -4.46
CA SER A 71 -5.08 -9.00 -4.74
C SER A 71 -4.75 -8.13 -5.96
N SER A 72 -5.64 -7.22 -6.32
CA SER A 72 -5.49 -6.29 -7.43
C SER A 72 -6.43 -5.09 -7.22
N PRO A 73 -6.35 -4.03 -8.03
CA PRO A 73 -7.24 -2.88 -7.96
C PRO A 73 -8.74 -3.21 -7.98
N ILE A 74 -9.15 -4.35 -8.54
CA ILE A 74 -10.57 -4.75 -8.56
C ILE A 74 -11.15 -4.98 -7.16
N SER A 75 -10.31 -5.30 -6.17
CA SER A 75 -10.77 -5.49 -4.79
C SER A 75 -11.38 -4.22 -4.18
N TRP A 76 -11.06 -3.06 -4.72
CA TRP A 76 -11.57 -1.76 -4.30
C TRP A 76 -12.92 -1.37 -4.91
N GLN A 77 -13.44 -2.18 -5.85
CA GLN A 77 -14.62 -1.86 -6.66
C GLN A 77 -15.80 -1.39 -5.83
N ASN A 78 -16.20 -2.14 -4.80
CA ASN A 78 -17.36 -1.82 -3.99
C ASN A 78 -17.12 -0.56 -3.14
N LEU A 79 -15.96 -0.48 -2.47
CA LEU A 79 -15.60 0.69 -1.67
C LEU A 79 -15.59 1.97 -2.51
N VAL A 80 -14.94 1.95 -3.67
CA VAL A 80 -14.87 3.13 -4.55
C VAL A 80 -16.24 3.52 -5.07
N ASN A 81 -17.10 2.55 -5.41
CA ASN A 81 -18.50 2.84 -5.76
C ASN A 81 -19.25 3.55 -4.62
N ASP A 82 -19.11 3.05 -3.39
CA ASP A 82 -19.77 3.65 -2.22
C ASP A 82 -19.23 5.04 -1.89
N LEU A 83 -17.93 5.28 -2.10
CA LEU A 83 -17.31 6.60 -1.92
C LEU A 83 -17.77 7.58 -3.02
N CYS A 84 -17.72 7.17 -4.29
CA CYS A 84 -18.14 8.01 -5.42
C CYS A 84 -19.65 8.26 -5.46
N ALA A 85 -20.47 7.45 -4.80
CA ALA A 85 -21.89 7.69 -4.63
C ALA A 85 -22.18 8.88 -3.70
N ASP A 86 -21.22 9.30 -2.89
CA ASP A 86 -21.32 10.48 -2.04
C ASP A 86 -20.93 11.74 -2.84
N PRO A 87 -21.86 12.72 -3.01
CA PRO A 87 -21.59 13.92 -3.81
C PRO A 87 -20.41 14.74 -3.30
N LYS A 88 -20.22 14.86 -1.99
CA LYS A 88 -19.12 15.63 -1.39
C LYS A 88 -17.78 14.98 -1.71
N ILE A 89 -17.71 13.65 -1.60
CA ILE A 89 -16.50 12.91 -1.91
C ILE A 89 -16.21 12.98 -3.40
N LEU A 90 -17.21 12.78 -4.25
CA LEU A 90 -17.05 12.84 -5.70
C LEU A 90 -16.62 14.22 -6.20
N GLU A 91 -17.06 15.30 -5.52
CA GLU A 91 -16.67 16.66 -5.85
C GLU A 91 -15.18 16.94 -5.57
N HIS A 92 -14.65 16.45 -4.45
CA HIS A 92 -13.32 16.83 -3.96
C HIS A 92 -12.24 15.82 -4.26
N TYR A 93 -12.59 14.56 -4.55
CA TYR A 93 -11.63 13.46 -4.70
C TYR A 93 -11.70 12.78 -6.06
N GLN A 94 -10.58 12.17 -6.45
CA GLN A 94 -10.46 11.29 -7.61
C GLN A 94 -9.74 9.99 -7.24
N PRO A 95 -10.26 8.81 -7.62
CA PRO A 95 -9.62 7.53 -7.28
C PRO A 95 -8.43 7.24 -8.18
N TRP A 96 -7.27 6.96 -7.57
CA TRP A 96 -6.07 6.42 -8.19
C TRP A 96 -5.76 5.05 -7.62
N PHE A 97 -5.18 4.16 -8.41
CA PHE A 97 -4.89 2.79 -8.01
C PHE A 97 -3.44 2.46 -8.30
N PHE A 98 -2.73 1.95 -7.31
CA PHE A 98 -1.44 1.36 -7.54
C PHE A 98 -1.58 -0.13 -7.81
N LEU A 99 -1.20 -0.56 -9.01
CA LEU A 99 -1.10 -1.96 -9.42
C LEU A 99 0.36 -2.39 -9.30
N TYR A 100 0.59 -3.54 -8.67
CA TYR A 100 1.92 -4.14 -8.54
C TYR A 100 1.84 -5.66 -8.43
N PRO A 101 2.88 -6.41 -8.86
CA PRO A 101 2.92 -7.86 -8.71
C PRO A 101 3.18 -8.21 -7.25
N THR A 102 2.23 -8.89 -6.63
CA THR A 102 2.26 -9.17 -5.19
C THR A 102 3.25 -10.28 -4.78
N GLY A 103 3.88 -10.96 -5.73
CA GLY A 103 4.97 -11.91 -5.49
C GLY A 103 6.34 -11.26 -5.21
N GLN A 104 6.47 -9.95 -5.47
CA GLN A 104 7.70 -9.20 -5.18
C GLN A 104 7.86 -8.91 -3.69
N PRO A 105 9.10 -8.70 -3.21
CA PRO A 105 9.34 -8.17 -1.87
C PRO A 105 8.62 -6.82 -1.64
N ALA A 106 8.06 -6.63 -0.45
CA ALA A 106 7.29 -5.43 -0.13
C ALA A 106 8.11 -4.13 -0.32
N LEU A 107 9.40 -4.12 0.05
CA LEU A 107 10.26 -2.95 -0.14
C LEU A 107 10.57 -2.65 -1.61
N GLU A 108 10.61 -3.67 -2.48
CA GLU A 108 10.74 -3.49 -3.93
C GLU A 108 9.50 -2.80 -4.49
N SER A 109 8.32 -3.33 -4.18
CA SER A 109 7.06 -2.71 -4.59
C SER A 109 6.87 -1.31 -3.99
N ALA A 110 7.38 -1.07 -2.78
CA ALA A 110 7.35 0.25 -2.15
C ALA A 110 8.26 1.26 -2.86
N ALA A 111 9.45 0.84 -3.29
CA ALA A 111 10.36 1.68 -4.07
C ALA A 111 9.71 2.06 -5.42
N GLN A 112 9.13 1.09 -6.11
CA GLN A 112 8.42 1.32 -7.36
C GLN A 112 7.22 2.26 -7.17
N LEU A 113 6.46 2.09 -6.07
CA LEU A 113 5.35 2.99 -5.75
C LEU A 113 5.79 4.45 -5.63
N ARG A 114 6.90 4.73 -4.95
CA ARG A 114 7.45 6.09 -4.82
C ARG A 114 7.84 6.67 -6.18
N GLU A 115 8.55 5.89 -6.99
CA GLU A 115 8.97 6.29 -8.34
C GLU A 115 7.77 6.57 -9.25
N ASP A 116 6.78 5.67 -9.27
CA ASP A 116 5.60 5.79 -10.13
C ASP A 116 4.69 6.96 -9.70
N LEU A 117 4.52 7.18 -8.38
CA LEU A 117 3.76 8.31 -7.87
C LEU A 117 4.40 9.64 -8.29
N GLN A 118 5.70 9.79 -8.07
CA GLN A 118 6.45 10.97 -8.46
C GLN A 118 6.48 11.16 -9.99
N ALA A 119 6.62 10.08 -10.77
CA ALA A 119 6.59 10.13 -12.22
C ALA A 119 5.20 10.57 -12.74
N THR A 120 4.13 10.04 -12.14
CA THR A 120 2.75 10.42 -12.45
C THR A 120 2.51 11.91 -12.19
N GLN A 121 2.97 12.41 -11.06
CA GLN A 121 2.84 13.83 -10.71
C GLN A 121 3.63 14.72 -11.68
N ARG A 122 4.87 14.38 -11.99
CA ARG A 122 5.67 15.13 -12.99
C ARG A 122 5.05 15.12 -14.37
N LEU A 123 4.38 14.02 -14.76
CA LEU A 123 3.74 13.91 -16.06
C LEU A 123 2.52 14.83 -16.20
N PHE A 124 1.65 14.85 -15.18
CA PHE A 124 0.40 15.61 -15.24
C PHE A 124 0.52 17.05 -14.74
N ASP A 125 1.47 17.32 -13.87
CA ASP A 125 1.72 18.66 -13.31
C ASP A 125 3.24 18.92 -13.13
N PRO A 126 3.96 19.20 -14.20
CA PRO A 126 5.41 19.46 -14.13
C PRO A 126 5.80 20.63 -13.21
N LYS A 127 4.87 21.55 -12.95
CA LYS A 127 5.09 22.72 -12.09
C LYS A 127 4.77 22.47 -10.62
N GLY A 128 4.10 21.37 -10.29
CA GLY A 128 3.70 21.04 -8.92
C GLY A 128 2.72 22.04 -8.30
N THR A 129 1.84 22.64 -9.10
CA THR A 129 0.92 23.70 -8.68
C THR A 129 -0.51 23.23 -8.47
N ALA A 130 -0.88 22.10 -9.07
CA ALA A 130 -2.22 21.53 -8.97
C ALA A 130 -2.52 21.00 -7.56
N ILE A 131 -3.79 21.03 -7.17
CA ILE A 131 -4.26 20.39 -5.94
C ILE A 131 -3.88 18.90 -5.95
N ALA A 132 -4.08 18.23 -7.07
CA ALA A 132 -3.77 16.82 -7.24
C ALA A 132 -2.30 16.46 -7.00
N SER A 133 -1.36 17.37 -7.21
CA SER A 133 0.06 17.14 -6.99
C SER A 133 0.53 17.49 -5.58
N ARG A 134 -0.19 18.37 -4.90
CA ARG A 134 0.16 18.85 -3.56
C ARG A 134 -0.49 18.07 -2.44
N HIS A 135 -1.55 17.36 -2.76
CA HIS A 135 -2.42 16.73 -1.78
C HIS A 135 -2.82 15.35 -2.26
N VAL A 136 -2.49 14.33 -1.51
CA VAL A 136 -2.86 12.93 -1.76
C VAL A 136 -3.31 12.30 -0.45
N VAL A 137 -4.43 11.59 -0.48
CA VAL A 137 -4.84 10.70 0.61
C VAL A 137 -4.54 9.27 0.20
N VAL A 138 -3.93 8.49 1.07
CA VAL A 138 -3.59 7.09 0.80
C VAL A 138 -4.53 6.17 1.58
N ILE A 139 -5.10 5.17 0.90
CA ILE A 139 -5.88 4.09 1.51
C ILE A 139 -5.21 2.76 1.14
N ALA A 140 -4.73 2.03 2.13
CA ALA A 140 -3.92 0.86 1.89
C ALA A 140 -4.38 -0.35 2.70
N HIS A 141 -4.52 -1.50 2.04
CA HIS A 141 -5.00 -2.74 2.64
C HIS A 141 -3.88 -3.77 2.77
N SER A 142 -3.81 -4.43 3.94
CA SER A 142 -2.93 -5.57 4.16
C SER A 142 -1.47 -5.25 3.79
N MET A 143 -0.81 -6.07 2.96
CA MET A 143 0.56 -5.82 2.48
C MET A 143 0.73 -4.42 1.86
N GLY A 144 -0.29 -3.89 1.18
CA GLY A 144 -0.26 -2.54 0.62
C GLY A 144 -0.03 -1.45 1.67
N GLY A 145 -0.42 -1.68 2.92
CA GLY A 145 -0.15 -0.77 4.02
C GLY A 145 1.33 -0.69 4.42
N LEU A 146 2.10 -1.75 4.21
CA LEU A 146 3.55 -1.72 4.40
C LEU A 146 4.23 -0.82 3.34
N LEU A 147 3.71 -0.86 2.10
CA LEU A 147 4.16 0.04 1.04
C LEU A 147 3.80 1.50 1.39
N ALA A 148 2.55 1.74 1.80
CA ALA A 148 2.06 3.05 2.20
C ALA A 148 2.86 3.65 3.37
N HIS A 149 3.30 2.83 4.33
CA HIS A 149 4.12 3.27 5.46
C HIS A 149 5.41 3.95 4.98
N THR A 150 6.01 3.46 3.89
CA THR A 150 7.24 4.07 3.33
C THR A 150 7.00 5.42 2.65
N LEU A 151 5.75 5.76 2.29
CA LEU A 151 5.39 7.08 1.75
C LEU A 151 5.29 8.15 2.85
N VAL A 152 5.16 7.74 4.10
CA VAL A 152 4.82 8.66 5.21
C VAL A 152 5.85 8.65 6.35
N SER A 153 6.99 7.99 6.15
CA SER A 153 8.07 7.88 7.14
C SER A 153 9.44 8.10 6.52
N ASP A 154 10.39 8.52 7.35
CA ASP A 154 11.79 8.63 6.97
C ASP A 154 12.55 7.42 7.53
N SER A 155 13.18 6.62 6.68
CA SER A 155 13.88 5.41 7.12
C SER A 155 15.23 5.70 7.82
N GLY A 156 15.89 6.80 7.45
CA GLY A 156 17.30 6.94 7.81
C GLY A 156 18.09 5.69 7.44
N ASP A 157 18.85 5.15 8.38
CA ASP A 157 19.58 3.88 8.22
C ASP A 157 18.95 2.71 9.00
N ALA A 158 17.77 2.91 9.60
CA ALA A 158 17.15 1.94 10.50
C ALA A 158 16.87 0.59 9.84
N LEU A 159 16.33 0.61 8.60
CA LEU A 159 16.04 -0.62 7.86
C LEU A 159 17.32 -1.32 7.40
N TRP A 160 18.32 -0.55 6.97
CA TRP A 160 19.62 -1.12 6.60
C TRP A 160 20.30 -1.80 7.79
N LYS A 161 20.32 -1.18 8.96
CA LYS A 161 20.86 -1.76 10.19
C LYS A 161 20.12 -3.03 10.65
N ALA A 162 18.82 -3.12 10.39
CA ALA A 162 18.07 -4.35 10.65
C ALA A 162 18.43 -5.49 9.69
N PHE A 163 18.84 -5.16 8.48
CA PHE A 163 19.15 -6.09 7.40
C PHE A 163 20.63 -6.48 7.36
N ALA A 164 21.55 -5.51 7.47
CA ALA A 164 23.00 -5.66 7.26
C ALA A 164 23.81 -5.33 8.53
N THR A 165 24.94 -6.02 8.67
CA THR A 165 25.86 -5.87 9.82
C THR A 165 26.88 -4.75 9.66
N LYS A 166 27.06 -4.25 8.42
CA LYS A 166 28.04 -3.18 8.11
C LYS A 166 27.32 -1.97 7.53
N PRO A 167 27.76 -0.74 7.82
CA PRO A 167 27.30 0.47 7.16
C PRO A 167 27.48 0.37 5.62
N LEU A 168 26.52 0.90 4.86
CA LEU A 168 26.55 0.86 3.39
C LEU A 168 27.82 1.51 2.81
N ASN A 169 28.31 2.59 3.44
CA ASN A 169 29.51 3.31 2.99
C ASN A 169 30.81 2.50 3.15
N ASN A 170 30.78 1.41 3.89
CA ASN A 170 31.93 0.52 4.08
C ASN A 170 31.96 -0.63 3.05
N LEU A 171 31.09 -0.57 2.03
CA LEU A 171 30.97 -1.57 0.98
C LEU A 171 31.44 -0.97 -0.36
N SER A 172 32.25 -1.72 -1.10
CA SER A 172 32.71 -1.36 -2.44
C SER A 172 31.68 -1.86 -3.45
N LEU A 173 30.59 -1.13 -3.64
CA LEU A 173 29.51 -1.49 -4.56
C LEU A 173 29.62 -0.72 -5.87
N SER A 174 29.21 -1.33 -6.96
CA SER A 174 28.99 -0.61 -8.21
C SER A 174 27.88 0.45 -8.05
N ALA A 175 27.90 1.49 -8.87
CA ALA A 175 26.90 2.55 -8.82
C ALA A 175 25.44 2.02 -8.97
N PRO A 176 25.14 1.04 -9.85
CA PRO A 176 23.81 0.46 -9.94
C PRO A 176 23.38 -0.32 -8.68
N GLU A 177 24.28 -1.08 -8.07
CA GLU A 177 23.99 -1.83 -6.84
C GLU A 177 23.71 -0.89 -5.67
N LYS A 178 24.54 0.14 -5.53
CA LYS A 178 24.37 1.17 -4.50
C LYS A 178 23.04 1.92 -4.69
N ALA A 179 22.69 2.30 -5.91
CA ALA A 179 21.43 2.96 -6.22
C ALA A 179 20.22 2.06 -5.86
N LEU A 180 20.30 0.77 -6.17
CA LEU A 180 19.26 -0.21 -5.84
C LEU A 180 19.06 -0.32 -4.32
N ILE A 181 20.13 -0.48 -3.56
CA ILE A 181 20.08 -0.56 -2.08
C ILE A 181 19.53 0.72 -1.48
N LEU A 182 20.00 1.89 -1.98
CA LEU A 182 19.51 3.18 -1.52
C LEU A 182 18.00 3.31 -1.74
N ASN A 183 17.50 2.93 -2.90
CA ASN A 183 16.09 3.04 -3.23
C ASN A 183 15.19 2.16 -2.34
N TYR A 184 15.69 1.00 -1.87
CA TYR A 184 14.89 0.10 -1.04
C TYR A 184 14.96 0.39 0.45
N PHE A 185 16.11 0.72 0.97
CA PHE A 185 16.35 0.83 2.40
C PHE A 185 16.37 2.27 2.92
N PHE A 186 16.63 3.25 2.03
CA PHE A 186 16.80 4.65 2.42
C PHE A 186 15.79 5.52 1.68
N PHE A 187 14.75 5.92 2.35
CA PHE A 187 13.69 6.74 1.79
C PHE A 187 13.29 7.88 2.72
N ARG A 188 12.68 8.88 2.16
CA ARG A 188 12.03 9.97 2.87
C ARG A 188 10.53 9.92 2.58
N HIS A 189 9.72 10.47 3.50
CA HIS A 189 8.30 10.62 3.28
C HIS A 189 8.00 11.52 2.07
N GLU A 190 6.90 11.26 1.42
CA GLU A 190 6.39 12.08 0.32
C GLU A 190 5.66 13.30 0.91
N PRO A 191 6.13 14.54 0.66
CA PRO A 191 5.64 15.73 1.36
C PRO A 191 4.20 16.11 0.97
N ASN A 192 3.68 15.54 -0.10
CA ASN A 192 2.34 15.78 -0.62
C ASN A 192 1.29 14.76 -0.15
N ILE A 193 1.65 13.85 0.75
CA ILE A 193 0.66 12.98 1.39
C ILE A 193 0.05 13.71 2.58
N ASP A 194 -1.24 14.01 2.49
CA ASP A 194 -1.98 14.67 3.57
C ASP A 194 -2.29 13.72 4.72
N ARG A 195 -2.59 12.44 4.38
CA ARG A 195 -3.16 11.47 5.31
C ARG A 195 -3.05 10.05 4.80
N VAL A 196 -2.93 9.08 5.71
CA VAL A 196 -2.98 7.66 5.36
C VAL A 196 -4.02 6.91 6.20
N ILE A 197 -4.75 5.97 5.57
CA ILE A 197 -5.71 5.07 6.20
C ILE A 197 -5.22 3.64 6.00
N PHE A 198 -4.86 2.98 7.08
CA PHE A 198 -4.40 1.60 7.11
C PHE A 198 -5.57 0.66 7.38
N LEU A 199 -5.80 -0.31 6.48
CA LEU A 199 -6.86 -1.29 6.58
C LEU A 199 -6.27 -2.69 6.81
N ALA A 200 -6.43 -3.26 8.00
CA ALA A 200 -5.94 -4.61 8.34
C ALA A 200 -4.46 -4.84 7.98
N VAL A 201 -3.59 -3.88 8.26
CA VAL A 201 -2.18 -3.92 7.86
C VAL A 201 -1.34 -4.72 8.85
N PRO A 202 -0.53 -5.69 8.38
CA PRO A 202 0.39 -6.44 9.23
C PRO A 202 1.70 -5.67 9.47
N HIS A 203 1.67 -4.55 10.20
CA HIS A 203 2.86 -3.70 10.43
C HIS A 203 4.02 -4.47 11.05
N ARG A 204 3.75 -5.47 11.90
CA ARG A 204 4.75 -6.36 12.53
C ARG A 204 4.72 -7.79 11.96
N GLY A 205 4.19 -7.94 10.71
CA GLY A 205 4.05 -9.22 10.05
C GLY A 205 2.84 -10.03 10.50
N SER A 206 2.64 -11.18 9.86
CA SER A 206 1.55 -12.12 10.17
C SER A 206 2.07 -13.56 10.20
N ARG A 207 1.84 -14.25 11.31
CA ARG A 207 2.15 -15.69 11.45
C ARG A 207 1.19 -16.56 10.63
N LEU A 208 -0.06 -16.12 10.45
CA LEU A 208 -1.08 -16.86 9.71
C LEU A 208 -0.91 -16.72 8.19
N ALA A 209 -0.36 -15.60 7.72
CA ALA A 209 -0.03 -15.45 6.31
C ALA A 209 1.00 -16.50 5.83
N THR A 210 1.88 -16.97 6.71
CA THR A 210 2.85 -18.03 6.40
C THR A 210 2.23 -19.41 6.33
N GLY A 211 1.17 -19.69 7.09
CA GLY A 211 0.51 -21.01 7.13
C GLY A 211 -0.41 -21.28 5.94
N VAL A 212 -1.18 -20.29 5.52
CA VAL A 212 -2.12 -20.42 4.39
C VAL A 212 -1.40 -20.47 3.04
N LEU A 213 -0.22 -19.89 2.95
CA LEU A 213 0.54 -19.73 1.71
C LEU A 213 1.75 -20.69 1.61
N GLY A 214 2.10 -21.40 2.68
CA GLY A 214 3.22 -22.34 2.71
C GLY A 214 3.10 -23.55 1.78
N SER A 215 1.94 -23.75 1.15
CA SER A 215 1.69 -24.81 0.16
C SER A 215 1.88 -24.36 -1.30
N ILE A 216 2.11 -23.08 -1.56
CA ILE A 216 2.27 -22.57 -2.92
C ILE A 216 3.76 -22.55 -3.26
N GLY A 217 4.14 -23.42 -4.15
CA GLY A 217 5.47 -23.84 -4.61
C GLY A 217 6.64 -22.87 -4.69
N ASN A 218 7.82 -23.44 -4.65
CA ASN A 218 9.17 -22.87 -4.53
C ASN A 218 9.75 -22.21 -5.81
N GLU A 219 8.96 -21.91 -6.84
CA GLU A 219 9.49 -21.42 -8.11
C GLU A 219 9.20 -19.91 -8.30
N ILE A 220 10.04 -19.07 -7.72
CA ILE A 220 10.19 -17.69 -8.19
C ILE A 220 11.60 -17.53 -8.73
N VAL A 221 11.73 -17.65 -10.04
CA VAL A 221 12.97 -17.37 -10.79
C VAL A 221 13.11 -15.85 -10.84
N GLY A 222 14.17 -15.31 -10.23
CA GLY A 222 14.38 -13.86 -10.10
C GLY A 222 14.74 -13.18 -11.42
N ARG A 223 14.32 -11.95 -11.55
CA ARG A 223 14.70 -11.03 -12.65
C ARG A 223 16.22 -10.86 -12.73
N PRO A 224 16.80 -10.59 -13.93
CA PRO A 224 18.23 -10.32 -14.09
C PRO A 224 18.75 -9.13 -13.25
N ARG A 225 17.88 -8.21 -12.83
CA ARG A 225 18.18 -7.04 -12.00
C ARG A 225 17.32 -6.96 -10.74
N SER A 226 16.93 -8.09 -10.16
CA SER A 226 16.10 -8.10 -8.96
C SER A 226 16.93 -7.80 -7.70
N PRO A 227 16.33 -7.20 -6.65
CA PRO A 227 16.98 -7.03 -5.35
C PRO A 227 17.46 -8.33 -4.76
N ALA A 228 16.72 -9.41 -4.97
CA ALA A 228 17.12 -10.76 -4.53
C ALA A 228 18.48 -11.17 -5.10
N ARG A 229 18.74 -10.81 -6.35
CA ARG A 229 20.04 -11.06 -7.00
C ARG A 229 21.13 -10.17 -6.41
N ALA A 230 20.88 -8.86 -6.28
CA ALA A 230 21.83 -7.92 -5.68
C ALA A 230 22.18 -8.31 -4.24
N ILE A 231 21.18 -8.74 -3.45
CA ILE A 231 21.40 -9.28 -2.09
C ILE A 231 22.22 -10.58 -2.12
N LYS A 232 21.99 -11.45 -3.10
CA LYS A 232 22.76 -12.68 -3.26
C LYS A 232 24.21 -12.38 -3.59
N GLU A 233 24.46 -11.46 -4.51
CA GLU A 233 25.79 -11.01 -4.93
C GLU A 233 26.50 -10.30 -3.77
N LEU A 234 25.84 -9.38 -3.10
CA LEU A 234 26.33 -8.72 -1.88
C LEU A 234 26.76 -9.73 -0.80
N ALA A 235 25.92 -10.74 -0.53
CA ALA A 235 26.22 -11.72 0.50
C ALA A 235 27.30 -12.74 0.08
N ALA A 236 27.58 -12.88 -1.22
CA ALA A 236 28.71 -13.66 -1.74
C ALA A 236 30.02 -12.87 -1.64
N GLU A 237 29.99 -11.57 -1.96
CA GLU A 237 31.14 -10.67 -1.90
C GLU A 237 31.53 -10.32 -0.46
N TYR A 238 30.54 -10.16 0.42
CA TYR A 238 30.73 -9.81 1.84
C TYR A 238 30.19 -10.91 2.77
N PRO A 239 30.93 -11.99 3.03
CA PRO A 239 30.51 -13.03 3.99
C PRO A 239 30.17 -12.42 5.37
N GLY A 240 29.00 -12.76 5.91
CA GLY A 240 28.54 -12.24 7.19
C GLY A 240 27.89 -10.85 7.13
N ILE A 241 27.66 -10.27 5.93
CA ILE A 241 26.97 -8.96 5.79
C ILE A 241 25.52 -9.02 6.26
N LEU A 242 24.81 -10.12 6.07
CA LEU A 242 23.43 -10.27 6.50
C LEU A 242 23.34 -10.49 8.00
N THR A 243 22.39 -9.81 8.65
CA THR A 243 22.08 -10.09 10.06
C THR A 243 21.63 -11.56 10.23
N PRO A 244 21.74 -12.15 11.42
CA PRO A 244 21.49 -13.59 11.64
C PRO A 244 20.11 -14.06 11.15
N TYR A 245 19.09 -13.20 11.23
CA TYR A 245 17.76 -13.51 10.72
C TYR A 245 17.79 -13.71 9.21
N TYR A 246 18.31 -12.76 8.44
CA TYR A 246 18.32 -12.80 6.98
C TYR A 246 19.30 -13.84 6.41
N ALA A 247 20.39 -14.13 7.10
CA ALA A 247 21.28 -15.24 6.76
C ALA A 247 20.53 -16.59 6.83
N ARG A 248 19.72 -16.82 7.87
CA ARG A 248 18.91 -18.04 8.01
C ARG A 248 17.78 -18.12 6.97
N VAL A 249 17.09 -16.99 6.71
CA VAL A 249 16.03 -16.91 5.69
C VAL A 249 16.58 -17.24 4.31
N ARG A 250 17.73 -16.68 3.94
CA ARG A 250 18.41 -16.99 2.68
C ARG A 250 18.74 -18.48 2.54
N ALA A 251 19.19 -19.13 3.60
CA ALA A 251 19.54 -20.54 3.58
C ALA A 251 18.33 -21.47 3.38
N ARG A 252 17.13 -21.04 3.77
CA ARG A 252 15.91 -21.84 3.64
C ARG A 252 15.27 -21.78 2.26
N GLY A 253 15.55 -20.75 1.45
CA GLY A 253 14.85 -20.49 0.19
C GLY A 253 13.37 -20.14 0.41
N GLY A 254 12.64 -19.90 -0.68
CA GLY A 254 11.20 -19.64 -0.66
C GLY A 254 10.81 -18.30 -1.30
N PRO A 255 9.50 -18.06 -1.54
CA PRO A 255 8.99 -16.84 -2.13
C PRO A 255 9.35 -15.62 -1.28
N THR A 256 9.98 -14.62 -1.88
CA THR A 256 10.50 -13.44 -1.18
C THR A 256 9.41 -12.58 -0.56
N SER A 257 8.24 -12.48 -1.19
CA SER A 257 7.08 -11.77 -0.65
C SER A 257 6.52 -12.40 0.62
N MET A 258 6.50 -13.74 0.68
CA MET A 258 5.99 -14.47 1.86
C MET A 258 6.95 -14.39 3.04
N LEU A 259 8.26 -14.49 2.77
CA LEU A 259 9.28 -14.27 3.79
C LEU A 259 9.21 -12.85 4.33
N SER A 260 8.79 -11.89 3.50
CA SER A 260 8.60 -10.51 3.93
C SER A 260 7.31 -10.27 4.72
N LEU A 261 6.31 -11.16 4.70
CA LEU A 261 5.09 -11.00 5.53
C LEU A 261 5.16 -11.74 6.86
N ALA A 262 6.11 -12.66 7.06
CA ALA A 262 6.39 -13.21 8.37
C ALA A 262 6.91 -12.11 9.31
N PRO A 263 6.65 -12.21 10.63
CA PRO A 263 7.28 -11.33 11.60
C PRO A 263 8.80 -11.33 11.43
N ASN A 264 9.39 -10.17 11.22
CA ASN A 264 10.80 -10.03 10.91
C ASN A 264 11.35 -8.66 11.36
N PRO A 265 12.67 -8.53 11.58
CA PRO A 265 13.28 -7.31 12.07
C PRO A 265 13.09 -6.07 11.20
N LEU A 266 12.94 -6.24 9.86
CA LEU A 266 12.66 -5.10 8.97
C LEU A 266 11.28 -4.50 9.23
N PHE A 267 10.25 -5.34 9.41
CA PHE A 267 8.91 -4.85 9.67
C PHE A 267 8.75 -4.29 11.07
N ASP A 268 9.42 -4.89 12.06
CA ASP A 268 9.48 -4.28 13.38
C ASP A 268 10.08 -2.87 13.30
N ARG A 269 11.19 -2.69 12.57
CA ARG A 269 11.79 -1.37 12.37
C ARG A 269 10.93 -0.43 11.54
N LEU A 270 10.28 -0.92 10.48
CA LEU A 270 9.34 -0.10 9.70
C LEU A 270 8.18 0.39 10.58
N ALA A 271 7.59 -0.50 11.39
CA ALA A 271 6.52 -0.16 12.31
C ALA A 271 6.92 0.85 13.40
N ASP A 272 8.20 0.87 13.76
CA ASP A 272 8.75 1.80 14.76
C ASP A 272 9.16 3.17 14.15
N LEU A 273 9.15 3.33 12.81
CA LEU A 273 9.43 4.62 12.18
C LEU A 273 8.29 5.61 12.46
N PRO A 274 8.60 6.85 12.86
CA PRO A 274 7.58 7.88 13.05
C PRO A 274 6.85 8.18 11.74
N ILE A 275 5.53 8.09 11.76
CA ILE A 275 4.67 8.55 10.66
C ILE A 275 4.57 10.07 10.71
N LYS A 276 4.82 10.73 9.58
CA LYS A 276 4.96 12.19 9.48
C LYS A 276 3.66 12.92 9.16
N VAL A 277 2.58 12.19 8.94
CA VAL A 277 1.26 12.73 8.60
C VAL A 277 0.19 12.14 9.52
N PRO A 278 -0.98 12.75 9.66
CA PRO A 278 -2.12 12.13 10.32
C PRO A 278 -2.43 10.76 9.71
N PHE A 279 -2.61 9.75 10.56
CA PHE A 279 -2.96 8.42 10.10
C PHE A 279 -4.09 7.79 10.90
N HIS A 280 -4.76 6.83 10.29
CA HIS A 280 -5.89 6.12 10.85
C HIS A 280 -5.72 4.63 10.65
N SER A 281 -6.18 3.83 11.61
CA SER A 281 -6.18 2.37 11.55
C SER A 281 -7.61 1.85 11.56
N ILE A 282 -7.98 1.00 10.60
CA ILE A 282 -9.22 0.22 10.62
C ILE A 282 -8.84 -1.25 10.70
N ILE A 283 -9.16 -1.87 11.82
CA ILE A 283 -8.69 -3.21 12.20
C ILE A 283 -9.87 -4.16 12.22
N GLY A 284 -9.76 -5.30 11.51
CA GLY A 284 -10.77 -6.33 11.53
C GLY A 284 -10.65 -7.21 12.79
N ASN A 285 -11.80 -7.63 13.33
CA ASN A 285 -11.89 -8.61 14.41
C ASN A 285 -13.00 -9.61 14.11
N ARG A 286 -12.64 -10.87 13.86
CA ARG A 286 -13.60 -11.97 13.61
C ARG A 286 -14.15 -12.59 14.88
N GLY A 287 -13.46 -12.44 16.00
CA GLY A 287 -13.77 -13.09 17.27
C GLY A 287 -14.63 -12.23 18.19
N LYS A 288 -15.01 -12.83 19.31
CA LYS A 288 -15.63 -12.13 20.45
C LYS A 288 -14.59 -11.47 21.35
N ASP A 289 -13.33 -11.89 21.26
CA ASP A 289 -12.23 -11.40 22.07
C ASP A 289 -11.84 -9.97 21.63
N ARG A 290 -11.69 -9.10 22.62
CA ARG A 290 -11.36 -7.69 22.43
C ARG A 290 -9.93 -7.34 22.88
N GLY A 291 -9.08 -8.35 23.05
CA GLY A 291 -7.73 -8.18 23.56
C GLY A 291 -6.68 -8.04 22.44
N LEU A 292 -5.43 -7.90 22.87
CA LEU A 292 -4.25 -7.80 22.00
C LEU A 292 -4.07 -9.00 21.05
N ASP A 293 -4.65 -10.13 21.37
CA ASP A 293 -4.61 -11.37 20.59
C ASP A 293 -5.82 -11.55 19.66
N SER A 294 -6.77 -10.59 19.65
CA SER A 294 -7.86 -10.58 18.67
C SER A 294 -7.30 -10.48 17.26
N SER A 295 -8.03 -11.04 16.28
CA SER A 295 -7.56 -11.16 14.91
C SER A 295 -8.71 -11.09 13.91
N ASP A 296 -8.40 -10.59 12.71
CA ASP A 296 -9.28 -10.67 11.54
C ASP A 296 -9.23 -12.04 10.85
N GLY A 297 -8.48 -13.00 11.42
CA GLY A 297 -8.23 -14.33 10.87
C GLY A 297 -6.95 -14.44 10.02
N VAL A 298 -6.26 -13.33 9.77
CA VAL A 298 -4.95 -13.27 9.07
C VAL A 298 -3.95 -12.43 9.85
N VAL A 299 -4.36 -11.26 10.33
CA VAL A 299 -3.52 -10.31 11.07
C VAL A 299 -4.07 -10.14 12.48
N SER A 300 -3.20 -10.22 13.50
CA SER A 300 -3.59 -9.94 14.88
C SER A 300 -3.71 -8.43 15.10
N TYR A 301 -4.52 -8.04 16.09
CA TYR A 301 -4.63 -6.66 16.54
C TYR A 301 -3.25 -6.06 16.83
N ARG A 302 -2.42 -6.76 17.62
CA ARG A 302 -1.04 -6.34 17.95
C ARG A 302 -0.20 -5.98 16.73
N SER A 303 -0.40 -6.67 15.61
CA SER A 303 0.34 -6.40 14.37
C SER A 303 -0.25 -5.23 13.58
N SER A 304 -1.57 -5.02 13.65
CA SER A 304 -2.26 -3.93 12.94
C SER A 304 -2.25 -2.61 13.69
N HIS A 305 -2.12 -2.65 15.01
CA HIS A 305 -2.10 -1.48 15.88
C HIS A 305 -0.79 -0.70 15.74
N LEU A 306 -0.90 0.61 15.60
CA LEU A 306 0.20 1.56 15.70
C LEU A 306 -0.17 2.67 16.68
N GLU A 307 0.76 3.00 17.56
CA GLU A 307 0.62 4.15 18.46
C GLU A 307 0.58 5.47 17.70
N GLY A 308 -0.21 6.43 18.18
CA GLY A 308 -0.31 7.77 17.62
C GLY A 308 -1.31 7.90 16.47
N ALA A 309 -2.12 6.89 16.19
CA ALA A 309 -3.22 7.01 15.21
C ALA A 309 -4.20 8.10 15.63
N GLU A 310 -4.58 8.97 14.70
CA GLU A 310 -5.61 10.01 14.93
C GLU A 310 -6.99 9.37 15.19
N SER A 311 -7.26 8.22 14.57
CA SER A 311 -8.36 7.35 14.97
C SER A 311 -8.00 5.87 14.73
N GLU A 312 -8.50 5.01 15.60
CA GLU A 312 -8.48 3.56 15.45
C GLU A 312 -9.90 3.02 15.51
N LYS A 313 -10.30 2.28 14.48
CA LYS A 313 -11.62 1.67 14.38
C LYS A 313 -11.51 0.17 14.30
N ILE A 314 -12.02 -0.54 15.30
CA ILE A 314 -12.15 -1.99 15.25
C ILE A 314 -13.51 -2.32 14.64
N VAL A 315 -13.54 -3.13 13.58
CA VAL A 315 -14.74 -3.54 12.88
C VAL A 315 -14.97 -5.06 13.02
N PRO A 316 -16.21 -5.53 13.21
CA PRO A 316 -16.53 -6.96 13.29
C PRO A 316 -16.47 -7.57 11.89
N ALA A 317 -15.26 -7.83 11.40
CA ALA A 317 -15.00 -8.33 10.05
C ALA A 317 -13.74 -9.21 10.01
N GLY A 318 -13.66 -10.06 8.98
CA GLY A 318 -12.43 -10.75 8.62
C GLY A 318 -11.47 -9.83 7.88
N HIS A 319 -10.36 -10.42 7.42
CA HIS A 319 -9.28 -9.68 6.74
C HIS A 319 -9.72 -8.88 5.51
N ASN A 320 -10.71 -9.37 4.77
CA ASN A 320 -11.32 -8.64 3.65
C ASN A 320 -12.45 -7.73 4.15
N LEU A 321 -12.09 -6.63 4.82
CA LEU A 321 -13.01 -5.68 5.42
C LEU A 321 -13.43 -4.51 4.49
N LEU A 322 -12.99 -4.52 3.24
CA LEU A 322 -13.14 -3.40 2.30
C LEU A 322 -14.59 -3.03 1.99
N SER A 323 -15.49 -4.02 1.99
CA SER A 323 -16.93 -3.82 1.76
C SER A 323 -17.76 -3.77 3.06
N ASN A 324 -17.11 -3.76 4.24
CA ASN A 324 -17.82 -3.68 5.49
C ASN A 324 -18.43 -2.26 5.68
N PRO A 325 -19.73 -2.11 5.97
CA PRO A 325 -20.37 -0.80 6.09
C PRO A 325 -19.72 0.12 7.13
N ALA A 326 -19.22 -0.44 8.25
CA ALA A 326 -18.53 0.34 9.27
C ALA A 326 -17.14 0.84 8.78
N THR A 327 -16.47 0.07 7.93
CA THR A 327 -15.23 0.48 7.24
C THR A 327 -15.52 1.63 6.28
N VAL A 328 -16.54 1.49 5.43
CA VAL A 328 -16.95 2.52 4.46
C VAL A 328 -17.33 3.82 5.17
N ALA A 329 -18.13 3.73 6.23
CA ALA A 329 -18.54 4.89 7.01
C ALA A 329 -17.35 5.61 7.67
N GLU A 330 -16.38 4.86 8.21
CA GLU A 330 -15.19 5.47 8.82
C GLU A 330 -14.30 6.14 7.77
N ILE A 331 -14.09 5.53 6.62
CA ILE A 331 -13.33 6.13 5.51
C ILE A 331 -14.01 7.43 5.05
N LYS A 332 -15.35 7.44 4.88
CA LYS A 332 -16.10 8.66 4.52
C LYS A 332 -15.88 9.77 5.55
N ARG A 333 -16.02 9.45 6.84
CA ARG A 333 -15.78 10.40 7.94
C ARG A 333 -14.38 11.02 7.88
N ILE A 334 -13.36 10.19 7.62
CA ILE A 334 -11.96 10.65 7.53
C ILE A 334 -11.76 11.55 6.31
N LEU A 335 -12.31 11.20 5.16
CA LEU A 335 -12.23 12.01 3.95
C LEU A 335 -12.94 13.35 4.12
N GLU A 336 -14.13 13.37 4.72
CA GLU A 336 -14.83 14.61 5.05
C GLU A 336 -14.04 15.50 6.02
N LYS A 337 -13.43 14.91 7.05
CA LYS A 337 -12.54 15.64 7.97
C LYS A 337 -11.37 16.30 7.24
N ASN A 338 -10.78 15.60 6.29
CA ASN A 338 -9.66 16.13 5.49
C ASN A 338 -10.09 17.34 4.63
N ILE A 339 -11.31 17.35 4.09
CA ILE A 339 -11.86 18.49 3.36
C ILE A 339 -12.02 19.72 4.28
N HIS A 340 -12.61 19.52 5.47
CA HIS A 340 -12.86 20.63 6.42
C HIS A 340 -11.55 21.25 6.93
N GLY A 341 -10.56 20.44 7.32
CA GLY A 341 -9.26 20.95 7.76
C GLY A 341 -8.57 21.82 6.71
N ARG A 342 -8.67 21.45 5.43
CA ARG A 342 -8.13 22.26 4.33
C ARG A 342 -8.87 23.55 4.05
N GLN A 343 -10.17 23.59 4.32
CA GLN A 343 -10.95 24.84 4.21
C GLN A 343 -10.53 25.83 5.30
N GLU A 344 -10.37 25.35 6.53
CA GLU A 344 -9.91 26.16 7.66
C GLU A 344 -8.50 26.72 7.43
N GLU A 345 -7.56 25.92 6.88
CA GLU A 345 -6.23 26.39 6.51
C GLU A 345 -6.25 27.51 5.46
N LYS A 346 -7.10 27.37 4.41
CA LYS A 346 -7.27 28.41 3.39
C LYS A 346 -7.85 29.70 3.94
N ASP A 347 -8.82 29.60 4.85
CA ASP A 347 -9.46 30.76 5.47
C ASP A 347 -8.50 31.47 6.44
N THR A 348 -7.65 30.71 7.13
CA THR A 348 -6.60 31.29 7.99
C THR A 348 -5.50 31.96 7.17
N ALA A 349 -5.10 31.40 6.04
CA ALA A 349 -4.08 32.00 5.16
C ALA A 349 -4.57 33.26 4.41
N ARG A 350 -5.88 33.50 4.36
CA ARG A 350 -6.49 34.71 3.75
C ARG A 350 -6.71 35.84 4.72
N ARG A 351 -6.59 35.58 6.02
CA ARG A 351 -6.67 36.60 7.11
C ARG A 351 -5.28 37.12 7.44
#